data_9eeb12e4758ef46003f48b9d68a4d9cc
#
_entry.id   9eeb12e4758ef46003f48b9d68a4d9cc
#
_cell.length_a   1.000
_cell.length_b   1.000
_cell.length_c   1.000
_cell.angle_alpha   90.00
_cell.angle_beta   90.00
_cell.angle_gamma   90.00
#
_symmetry.space_group_name_H-M   'P 1'
#
loop_
_entity.id
_entity.type
_entity.pdbx_description
1 polymer ?
#
loop_
_entity_poly.entity_id
_entity_poly.type
_entity_poly.pdbx_seq_one_letter_code
_entity_poly.pdbx_strand_id
1 'polypeptide(L)'
;MSRTRISLALILLLTACGGQSPSNPPVDDSPDLEQAAIASGAIDDASKVDPSGLFLRRHEGGADMLCMIPDGDREYRFGALAMSGGKSRCMGRGRAKRAGQLLVLRFDKPSRCIIVAQYEGDRVALAGAVDLECDKLCTERASFAGVSVPRVSSSSGVAESVRGLDGEPMCRRPS
;
A
#
# COMPACT_ATOMS: atom_id res chain seq x y z
N MET A 1 61.55 -20.24 -39.46
CA MET A 1 60.81 -21.52 -39.44
C MET A 1 60.59 -21.87 -37.95
N SER A 2 59.45 -21.72 -37.42
CA SER A 2 58.76 -22.38 -36.32
C SER A 2 57.65 -21.52 -35.81
N ARG A 3 56.53 -21.55 -36.54
CA ARG A 3 55.23 -21.01 -36.10
C ARG A 3 54.29 -22.20 -35.95
N THR A 4 54.21 -22.85 -34.82
CA THR A 4 53.17 -23.87 -34.57
C THR A 4 53.29 -24.48 -33.16
N ARG A 5 53.14 -23.75 -32.07
CA ARG A 5 52.95 -24.35 -30.74
C ARG A 5 52.21 -23.48 -29.71
N ILE A 6 51.30 -22.54 -30.12
CA ILE A 6 50.58 -21.70 -29.17
C ILE A 6 49.04 -21.80 -29.38
N SER A 7 48.52 -22.94 -29.80
CA SER A 7 47.07 -23.07 -30.05
C SER A 7 46.42 -24.25 -29.32
N LEU A 8 46.99 -24.79 -28.25
CA LEU A 8 46.39 -25.95 -27.58
C LEU A 8 46.18 -25.79 -26.07
N ALA A 9 46.30 -24.57 -25.51
CA ALA A 9 46.19 -24.35 -24.06
C ALA A 9 44.92 -23.50 -23.66
N LEU A 10 43.97 -23.25 -24.56
CA LEU A 10 42.84 -22.38 -24.26
C LEU A 10 41.48 -23.09 -24.29
N ILE A 11 41.39 -24.42 -24.24
CA ILE A 11 40.13 -25.17 -24.37
C ILE A 11 39.73 -25.95 -23.12
N LEU A 12 40.38 -25.76 -21.96
CA LEU A 12 40.14 -26.55 -20.76
C LEU A 12 39.56 -25.80 -19.55
N LEU A 13 38.88 -24.64 -19.75
CA LEU A 13 38.32 -23.86 -18.65
C LEU A 13 36.79 -23.66 -18.74
N LEU A 14 36.04 -24.46 -19.49
CA LEU A 14 34.61 -24.30 -19.68
C LEU A 14 33.73 -25.48 -19.22
N THR A 15 34.16 -26.29 -18.27
CA THR A 15 33.35 -27.39 -17.74
C THR A 15 33.24 -27.37 -16.20
N ALA A 16 32.80 -26.24 -15.63
CA ALA A 16 32.47 -26.15 -14.19
C ALA A 16 31.12 -25.39 -13.98
N CYS A 17 30.09 -25.70 -14.79
CA CYS A 17 28.69 -25.51 -14.39
C CYS A 17 28.13 -26.89 -14.02
N GLY A 18 28.61 -27.45 -12.91
CA GLY A 18 27.98 -28.59 -12.25
C GLY A 18 26.61 -28.16 -11.78
N GLY A 19 25.53 -28.78 -12.32
CA GLY A 19 24.17 -28.61 -11.88
C GLY A 19 24.04 -28.96 -10.40
N GLN A 20 23.95 -27.94 -9.54
CA GLN A 20 23.40 -28.09 -8.22
C GLN A 20 21.89 -28.18 -8.39
N SER A 21 21.33 -29.37 -8.10
CA SER A 21 19.90 -29.51 -7.86
C SER A 21 19.47 -28.41 -6.88
N PRO A 22 18.32 -27.75 -7.07
CA PRO A 22 17.81 -26.82 -6.07
C PRO A 22 17.49 -27.64 -4.81
N SER A 23 18.46 -27.73 -3.88
CA SER A 23 18.15 -28.08 -2.50
C SER A 23 17.23 -26.96 -2.03
N ASN A 24 15.99 -27.32 -1.66
CA ASN A 24 15.13 -26.38 -0.95
C ASN A 24 15.99 -25.72 0.14
N PRO A 25 16.01 -24.38 0.21
CA PRO A 25 16.70 -23.72 1.32
C PRO A 25 16.08 -24.31 2.60
N PRO A 26 16.91 -24.60 3.63
CA PRO A 26 16.38 -24.98 4.92
C PRO A 26 15.35 -23.92 5.30
N VAL A 27 14.15 -24.36 5.72
CA VAL A 27 13.16 -23.46 6.32
C VAL A 27 13.88 -22.85 7.51
N ASP A 28 14.23 -21.59 7.39
CA ASP A 28 14.90 -20.87 8.47
C ASP A 28 13.84 -20.67 9.55
N ASP A 29 13.93 -21.43 10.64
CA ASP A 29 13.09 -21.31 11.83
C ASP A 29 13.41 -20.03 12.62
N SER A 30 14.22 -19.14 12.07
CA SER A 30 14.45 -17.82 12.66
C SER A 30 13.13 -17.06 12.68
N PRO A 31 12.69 -16.52 13.82
CA PRO A 31 11.49 -15.70 13.86
C PRO A 31 11.64 -14.55 12.86
N ASP A 32 10.61 -14.34 12.06
CA ASP A 32 10.56 -13.21 11.13
C ASP A 32 10.92 -11.92 11.88
N LEU A 33 11.80 -11.10 11.30
CA LEU A 33 12.27 -9.86 11.92
C LEU A 33 11.12 -8.97 12.39
N GLU A 34 10.01 -8.95 11.64
CA GLU A 34 8.80 -8.23 12.01
C GLU A 34 8.21 -8.80 13.30
N GLN A 35 8.08 -10.13 13.41
CA GLN A 35 7.56 -10.78 14.62
C GLN A 35 8.46 -10.55 15.82
N ALA A 36 9.77 -10.58 15.63
CA ALA A 36 10.74 -10.28 16.68
C ALA A 36 10.62 -8.80 17.14
N ALA A 37 10.45 -7.87 16.23
CA ALA A 37 10.28 -6.45 16.52
C ALA A 37 8.94 -6.17 17.26
N ILE A 38 7.86 -6.85 16.87
CA ILE A 38 6.57 -6.80 17.58
C ILE A 38 6.71 -7.39 18.98
N ALA A 39 7.34 -8.57 19.12
CA ALA A 39 7.52 -9.24 20.40
C ALA A 39 8.37 -8.43 21.39
N SER A 40 9.36 -7.68 20.88
CA SER A 40 10.19 -6.77 21.68
C SER A 40 9.51 -5.42 21.98
N GLY A 41 8.35 -5.12 21.38
CA GLY A 41 7.68 -3.82 21.49
C GLY A 41 8.37 -2.68 20.71
N ALA A 42 9.29 -3.00 19.81
CA ALA A 42 9.95 -2.01 18.95
C ALA A 42 8.99 -1.43 17.89
N ILE A 43 8.00 -2.22 17.46
CA ILE A 43 6.91 -1.79 16.57
C ILE A 43 5.58 -2.32 17.10
N ASP A 44 4.50 -1.58 16.83
CA ASP A 44 3.15 -2.01 17.17
C ASP A 44 2.71 -3.16 16.24
N ASP A 45 1.97 -4.12 16.79
CA ASP A 45 1.30 -5.15 15.99
C ASP A 45 0.15 -4.51 15.19
N ALA A 46 0.41 -4.26 13.93
CA ALA A 46 -0.56 -3.63 13.02
C ALA A 46 -1.91 -4.37 13.01
N SER A 47 -1.93 -5.68 13.31
CA SER A 47 -3.16 -6.47 13.37
C SER A 47 -4.06 -6.08 14.56
N LYS A 48 -3.52 -5.47 15.59
CA LYS A 48 -4.21 -5.05 16.84
C LYS A 48 -4.55 -3.56 16.86
N VAL A 49 -3.86 -2.76 16.05
CA VAL A 49 -4.11 -1.31 15.99
C VAL A 49 -5.35 -1.04 15.14
N ASP A 50 -6.31 -0.27 15.66
CA ASP A 50 -7.52 0.12 14.92
C ASP A 50 -7.16 1.09 13.79
N PRO A 51 -7.64 0.90 12.53
CA PRO A 51 -7.31 1.76 11.40
C PRO A 51 -8.11 3.07 11.35
N SER A 52 -8.94 3.39 12.35
CA SER A 52 -9.66 4.66 12.40
C SER A 52 -8.71 5.84 12.52
N GLY A 53 -9.12 6.97 11.96
CA GLY A 53 -8.38 8.21 12.07
C GLY A 53 -8.13 8.89 10.72
N LEU A 54 -7.16 9.80 10.73
CA LEU A 54 -6.73 10.56 9.57
C LEU A 54 -5.29 10.17 9.21
N PHE A 55 -5.09 9.87 7.93
CA PHE A 55 -3.81 9.63 7.29
C PHE A 55 -3.59 10.74 6.26
N LEU A 56 -2.42 11.34 6.25
CA LEU A 56 -2.13 12.50 5.41
C LEU A 56 -0.66 12.56 5.05
N ARG A 57 -0.37 12.77 3.77
CA ARG A 57 0.96 13.10 3.25
C ARG A 57 0.88 14.39 2.44
N ARG A 58 1.74 15.36 2.76
CA ARG A 58 1.92 16.59 1.98
C ARG A 58 3.13 16.45 1.07
N HIS A 59 3.01 16.95 -0.15
CA HIS A 59 4.07 16.95 -1.16
C HIS A 59 3.88 18.12 -2.12
N GLU A 60 4.80 18.35 -3.04
CA GLU A 60 4.75 19.47 -3.98
C GLU A 60 3.50 19.50 -4.86
N GLY A 61 2.96 18.33 -5.21
CA GLY A 61 1.73 18.20 -6.01
C GLY A 61 0.45 18.45 -5.22
N GLY A 62 0.53 18.61 -3.87
CA GLY A 62 -0.63 18.83 -3.01
C GLY A 62 -0.62 17.93 -1.76
N ALA A 63 -1.73 17.28 -1.49
CA ALA A 63 -1.85 16.37 -0.35
C ALA A 63 -2.60 15.09 -0.72
N ASP A 64 -2.06 13.95 -0.32
CA ASP A 64 -2.78 12.70 -0.32
C ASP A 64 -3.38 12.47 1.07
N MET A 65 -4.60 12.00 1.11
CA MET A 65 -5.34 11.86 2.35
C MET A 65 -6.25 10.64 2.32
N LEU A 66 -6.31 9.97 3.45
CA LEU A 66 -7.29 8.93 3.73
C LEU A 66 -7.85 9.18 5.13
N CYS A 67 -9.15 9.36 5.25
CA CYS A 67 -9.83 9.32 6.53
C CYS A 67 -10.57 8.00 6.69
N MET A 68 -10.71 7.52 7.92
CA MET A 68 -11.39 6.27 8.23
C MET A 68 -12.12 6.38 9.57
N ILE A 69 -13.41 6.00 9.60
CA ILE A 69 -14.25 5.99 10.79
C ILE A 69 -14.96 4.63 10.94
N PRO A 70 -15.17 4.12 12.17
CA PRO A 70 -15.84 2.84 12.37
C PRO A 70 -17.29 2.86 11.85
N ASP A 71 -17.72 1.76 11.20
CA ASP A 71 -19.09 1.57 10.66
C ASP A 71 -19.61 0.14 10.96
N GLY A 72 -19.03 -0.53 11.94
CA GLY A 72 -19.37 -1.90 12.34
C GLY A 72 -18.15 -2.69 12.81
N ASP A 73 -18.31 -4.01 12.96
CA ASP A 73 -17.19 -4.89 13.31
C ASP A 73 -16.25 -5.04 12.10
N ARG A 74 -15.02 -4.56 12.25
CA ARG A 74 -13.99 -4.53 11.20
C ARG A 74 -14.43 -3.84 9.91
N GLU A 75 -15.49 -3.04 9.97
CA GLU A 75 -15.99 -2.25 8.85
C GLU A 75 -15.87 -0.76 9.15
N TYR A 76 -15.56 0.01 8.12
CA TYR A 76 -15.24 1.43 8.24
C TYR A 76 -15.87 2.19 7.07
N ARG A 77 -16.25 3.43 7.32
CA ARG A 77 -16.42 4.43 6.28
C ARG A 77 -15.08 5.07 6.00
N PHE A 78 -14.78 5.28 4.74
CA PHE A 78 -13.56 5.96 4.35
C PHE A 78 -13.80 7.02 3.28
N GLY A 79 -12.89 7.97 3.22
CA GLY A 79 -12.75 8.89 2.11
C GLY A 79 -11.28 9.00 1.72
N ALA A 80 -11.00 9.02 0.44
CA ALA A 80 -9.66 9.08 -0.12
C ALA A 80 -9.52 10.24 -1.08
N LEU A 81 -8.40 10.93 -1.02
CA LEU A 81 -7.97 11.98 -1.93
C LEU A 81 -6.50 11.74 -2.29
N ALA A 82 -6.17 11.78 -3.57
CA ALA A 82 -4.79 11.81 -4.05
C ALA A 82 -4.62 12.97 -5.02
N MET A 83 -3.56 13.75 -4.88
CA MET A 83 -3.25 14.90 -5.73
C MET A 83 -1.94 14.68 -6.46
N SER A 84 -1.92 15.00 -7.75
CA SER A 84 -0.73 14.86 -8.60
C SER A 84 -0.28 16.19 -9.21
N GLY A 85 -0.67 17.29 -8.59
CA GLY A 85 -0.38 18.64 -9.05
C GLY A 85 -1.46 19.27 -9.92
N GLY A 86 -1.56 20.59 -9.88
CA GLY A 86 -2.56 21.32 -10.68
C GLY A 86 -4.00 20.90 -10.40
N LYS A 87 -4.70 20.45 -11.46
CA LYS A 87 -6.07 19.96 -11.38
C LYS A 87 -6.14 18.42 -11.33
N SER A 88 -4.99 17.76 -11.38
CA SER A 88 -4.87 16.31 -11.43
C SER A 88 -5.10 15.71 -10.05
N ARG A 89 -6.22 15.03 -9.86
CA ARG A 89 -6.61 14.48 -8.56
C ARG A 89 -7.52 13.28 -8.70
N CYS A 90 -7.49 12.41 -7.70
CA CYS A 90 -8.48 11.35 -7.48
C CYS A 90 -9.21 11.64 -6.17
N MET A 91 -10.52 11.44 -6.13
CA MET A 91 -11.30 11.58 -4.90
C MET A 91 -12.45 10.58 -4.90
N GLY A 92 -12.66 9.93 -3.75
CA GLY A 92 -13.77 9.00 -3.59
C GLY A 92 -14.07 8.69 -2.15
N ARG A 93 -15.24 8.13 -1.90
CA ARG A 93 -15.73 7.71 -0.60
C ARG A 93 -16.29 6.30 -0.71
N GLY A 94 -16.35 5.59 0.39
CA GLY A 94 -16.86 4.24 0.38
C GLY A 94 -16.79 3.53 1.73
N ARG A 95 -16.77 2.20 1.65
CA ARG A 95 -16.65 1.31 2.80
C ARG A 95 -15.36 0.52 2.72
N ALA A 96 -14.70 0.39 3.84
CA ALA A 96 -13.52 -0.44 4.00
C ALA A 96 -13.85 -1.64 4.90
N LYS A 97 -13.28 -2.80 4.57
CA LYS A 97 -13.31 -3.98 5.42
C LYS A 97 -11.89 -4.39 5.74
N ARG A 98 -11.62 -4.64 7.01
CA ARG A 98 -10.33 -5.11 7.46
C ARG A 98 -10.22 -6.62 7.39
N ALA A 99 -9.10 -7.12 6.87
CA ALA A 99 -8.72 -8.52 6.83
C ALA A 99 -7.24 -8.66 7.24
N GLY A 100 -6.97 -8.84 8.53
CA GLY A 100 -5.60 -8.81 9.07
C GLY A 100 -4.95 -7.44 8.89
N GLN A 101 -3.84 -7.40 8.19
CA GLN A 101 -3.12 -6.17 7.81
C GLN A 101 -3.60 -5.58 6.48
N LEU A 102 -4.65 -6.15 5.86
CA LEU A 102 -5.22 -5.63 4.63
C LEU A 102 -6.49 -4.83 4.90
N LEU A 103 -6.69 -3.79 4.10
CA LEU A 103 -7.92 -3.03 4.01
C LEU A 103 -8.48 -3.18 2.59
N VAL A 104 -9.69 -3.70 2.46
CA VAL A 104 -10.41 -3.78 1.19
C VAL A 104 -11.29 -2.55 1.08
N LEU A 105 -10.88 -1.59 0.28
CA LEU A 105 -11.56 -0.31 0.05
C LEU A 105 -12.52 -0.45 -1.12
N ARG A 106 -13.83 -0.41 -0.86
CA ARG A 106 -14.88 -0.42 -1.88
C ARG A 106 -15.46 0.98 -2.01
N PHE A 107 -15.33 1.57 -3.17
CA PHE A 107 -15.88 2.90 -3.43
C PHE A 107 -17.37 2.83 -3.71
N ASP A 108 -18.12 3.81 -3.21
CA ASP A 108 -19.58 3.88 -3.44
C ASP A 108 -19.89 4.15 -4.91
N LYS A 109 -19.08 4.97 -5.56
CA LYS A 109 -19.14 5.28 -7.00
C LYS A 109 -17.74 5.47 -7.56
N PRO A 110 -17.37 4.81 -8.64
CA PRO A 110 -18.08 3.67 -9.26
C PRO A 110 -18.02 2.43 -8.36
N SER A 111 -19.13 1.72 -8.24
CA SER A 111 -19.27 0.58 -7.32
C SER A 111 -18.34 -0.61 -7.62
N ARG A 112 -17.69 -0.61 -8.79
CA ARG A 112 -16.71 -1.63 -9.19
C ARG A 112 -15.28 -1.28 -8.83
N CYS A 113 -14.99 -0.05 -8.39
CA CYS A 113 -13.66 0.31 -7.92
C CYS A 113 -13.43 -0.32 -6.55
N ILE A 114 -12.47 -1.23 -6.49
CA ILE A 114 -12.01 -1.88 -5.26
C ILE A 114 -10.49 -1.77 -5.23
N ILE A 115 -9.96 -1.24 -4.14
CA ILE A 115 -8.52 -1.14 -3.91
C ILE A 115 -8.18 -1.95 -2.65
N VAL A 116 -7.18 -2.82 -2.75
CA VAL A 116 -6.60 -3.48 -1.58
C VAL A 116 -5.41 -2.66 -1.12
N ALA A 117 -5.43 -2.25 0.13
CA ALA A 117 -4.38 -1.48 0.75
C ALA A 117 -3.71 -2.30 1.86
N GLN A 118 -2.39 -2.13 2.01
CA GLN A 118 -1.63 -2.61 3.16
C GLN A 118 -1.80 -1.62 4.32
N TYR A 119 -2.06 -2.13 5.52
CA TYR A 119 -2.14 -1.36 6.75
C TYR A 119 -1.05 -1.79 7.72
N GLU A 120 -0.16 -0.87 8.06
CA GLU A 120 1.04 -1.11 8.88
C GLU A 120 0.92 -0.54 10.30
N GLY A 121 -0.30 -0.21 10.73
CA GLY A 121 -0.57 0.39 12.06
C GLY A 121 -0.49 1.91 12.04
N ASP A 122 0.57 2.48 11.53
CA ASP A 122 0.82 3.92 11.41
C ASP A 122 0.71 4.46 9.98
N ARG A 123 0.46 3.60 9.00
CA ARG A 123 0.45 3.92 7.58
C ARG A 123 -0.56 3.08 6.82
N VAL A 124 -1.11 3.65 5.76
CA VAL A 124 -1.87 2.91 4.74
C VAL A 124 -1.17 3.09 3.40
N ALA A 125 -0.86 1.98 2.73
CA ALA A 125 -0.26 1.95 1.41
C ALA A 125 -1.22 1.28 0.42
N LEU A 126 -1.63 2.01 -0.61
CA LEU A 126 -2.47 1.49 -1.69
C LEU A 126 -1.62 0.68 -2.67
N ALA A 127 -2.22 -0.33 -3.30
CA ALA A 127 -1.53 -1.17 -4.28
C ALA A 127 -0.89 -0.34 -5.40
N GLY A 128 0.25 -0.80 -5.91
CA GLY A 128 0.98 -0.15 -7.01
C GLY A 128 0.24 -0.22 -8.36
N ALA A 129 -0.79 -1.08 -8.47
CA ALA A 129 -1.72 -1.13 -9.58
C ALA A 129 -3.15 -1.17 -9.05
N VAL A 130 -4.04 -0.44 -9.65
CA VAL A 130 -5.47 -0.38 -9.31
C VAL A 130 -6.32 -0.75 -10.52
N ASP A 131 -7.56 -1.16 -10.27
CA ASP A 131 -8.51 -1.47 -11.33
C ASP A 131 -8.82 -0.25 -12.20
N LEU A 132 -8.99 -0.43 -13.51
CA LEU A 132 -9.37 0.62 -14.46
C LEU A 132 -10.68 1.34 -14.09
N GLU A 133 -11.59 0.66 -13.38
CA GLU A 133 -12.80 1.30 -12.86
C GLU A 133 -12.47 2.41 -11.85
N CYS A 134 -11.31 2.33 -11.18
CA CYS A 134 -10.86 3.35 -10.25
C CYS A 134 -10.40 4.65 -10.93
N ASP A 135 -10.02 4.59 -12.20
CA ASP A 135 -9.67 5.78 -12.98
C ASP A 135 -10.83 6.76 -13.13
N LYS A 136 -12.07 6.27 -13.02
CA LYS A 136 -13.28 7.11 -13.02
C LYS A 136 -13.40 8.04 -11.80
N LEU A 137 -12.62 7.78 -10.75
CA LEU A 137 -12.50 8.65 -9.57
C LEU A 137 -11.50 9.79 -9.78
N CYS A 138 -10.76 9.74 -10.88
CA CYS A 138 -9.61 10.59 -11.13
C CYS A 138 -9.88 11.56 -12.28
N THR A 139 -9.24 12.72 -12.22
CA THR A 139 -9.16 13.68 -13.30
C THR A 139 -7.78 13.66 -13.93
N GLU A 140 -7.70 13.88 -15.23
CA GLU A 140 -6.45 13.92 -15.99
C GLU A 140 -5.62 12.62 -15.83
N ARG A 141 -4.37 12.74 -15.34
CA ARG A 141 -3.43 11.61 -15.19
C ARG A 141 -3.23 11.20 -13.72
N ALA A 142 -4.09 11.64 -12.81
CA ALA A 142 -4.00 11.21 -11.42
C ALA A 142 -4.33 9.73 -11.28
N SER A 143 -3.80 9.10 -10.26
CA SER A 143 -4.09 7.71 -9.90
C SER A 143 -3.99 7.52 -8.38
N PHE A 144 -4.76 6.57 -7.86
CA PHE A 144 -4.57 6.06 -6.50
C PHE A 144 -3.44 5.04 -6.38
N ALA A 145 -2.91 4.56 -7.50
CA ALA A 145 -1.86 3.55 -7.51
C ALA A 145 -0.60 4.02 -6.77
N GLY A 146 -0.11 3.22 -5.83
CA GLY A 146 1.11 3.48 -5.07
C GLY A 146 1.02 4.63 -4.05
N VAL A 147 -0.16 5.19 -3.81
CA VAL A 147 -0.35 6.20 -2.77
C VAL A 147 -0.10 5.59 -1.40
N SER A 148 0.76 6.23 -0.62
CA SER A 148 1.08 5.82 0.75
C SER A 148 0.99 7.01 1.68
N VAL A 149 0.18 6.89 2.73
CA VAL A 149 -0.15 7.98 3.65
C VAL A 149 0.11 7.56 5.10
N PRO A 150 0.97 8.28 5.84
CA PRO A 150 1.18 8.04 7.26
C PRO A 150 -0.03 8.52 8.08
N ARG A 151 -0.24 7.93 9.25
CA ARG A 151 -1.25 8.36 10.21
C ARG A 151 -0.82 9.67 10.86
N VAL A 152 -1.72 10.64 10.86
CA VAL A 152 -1.51 11.93 11.55
C VAL A 152 -2.43 12.08 12.76
N SER A 153 -3.49 11.30 12.84
CA SER A 153 -4.39 11.26 13.99
C SER A 153 -5.14 9.93 14.06
N SER A 154 -5.28 9.35 15.25
CA SER A 154 -6.13 8.20 15.53
C SER A 154 -7.57 8.57 15.91
N SER A 155 -7.89 9.86 16.00
CA SER A 155 -9.22 10.35 16.40
C SER A 155 -10.23 10.23 15.26
N SER A 156 -11.31 9.47 15.49
CA SER A 156 -12.45 9.42 14.56
C SER A 156 -13.10 10.80 14.39
N GLY A 157 -13.15 11.64 15.45
CA GLY A 157 -13.67 13.00 15.36
C GLY A 157 -12.85 13.89 14.42
N VAL A 158 -11.52 13.74 14.42
CA VAL A 158 -10.66 14.42 13.42
C VAL A 158 -10.96 13.91 12.02
N ALA A 159 -11.10 12.59 11.83
CA ALA A 159 -11.44 12.00 10.54
C ALA A 159 -12.81 12.48 10.02
N GLU A 160 -13.81 12.60 10.89
CA GLU A 160 -15.16 13.08 10.55
C GLU A 160 -15.17 14.56 10.15
N SER A 161 -14.26 15.38 10.69
CA SER A 161 -14.17 16.82 10.40
C SER A 161 -13.58 17.12 9.01
N VAL A 162 -12.93 16.13 8.39
CA VAL A 162 -12.24 16.31 7.11
C VAL A 162 -13.25 16.50 5.98
N ARG A 163 -12.99 17.48 5.13
CA ARG A 163 -13.80 17.77 3.95
C ARG A 163 -13.03 17.50 2.66
N GLY A 164 -13.75 17.02 1.67
CA GLY A 164 -13.25 16.87 0.32
C GLY A 164 -13.13 18.20 -0.42
N LEU A 165 -12.62 18.13 -1.64
CA LEU A 165 -12.50 19.29 -2.53
C LEU A 165 -13.87 19.83 -2.99
N ASP A 166 -14.92 19.03 -2.85
CA ASP A 166 -16.33 19.38 -3.08
C ASP A 166 -16.99 20.08 -1.86
N GLY A 167 -16.25 20.26 -0.75
CA GLY A 167 -16.75 20.81 0.50
C GLY A 167 -17.52 19.81 1.38
N GLU A 168 -17.83 18.63 0.84
CA GLU A 168 -18.56 17.59 1.57
C GLU A 168 -17.65 16.84 2.54
N PRO A 169 -18.20 16.31 3.65
CA PRO A 169 -17.42 15.44 4.55
C PRO A 169 -16.82 14.24 3.80
N MET A 170 -15.54 14.02 3.97
CA MET A 170 -14.85 12.88 3.35
C MET A 170 -15.24 11.56 4.02
N CYS A 171 -15.23 11.52 5.36
CA CYS A 171 -15.72 10.41 6.16
C CYS A 171 -17.00 10.82 6.88
N ARG A 172 -18.13 10.25 6.49
CA ARG A 172 -19.42 10.55 7.10
C ARG A 172 -20.12 9.27 7.54
N ARG A 173 -20.67 9.28 8.76
CA ARG A 173 -21.64 8.25 9.16
C ARG A 173 -22.92 8.43 8.36
N PRO A 174 -23.61 7.36 7.95
CA PRO A 174 -24.94 7.47 7.41
C PRO A 174 -25.85 8.08 8.49
N SER A 175 -26.63 9.07 8.11
CA SER A 175 -27.69 9.64 8.95
C SER A 175 -28.84 8.67 9.06
#